data_289a951851b833cccd1b08ad0879f57b
#
_entry.id   289a951851b833cccd1b08ad0879f57b
#
_cell.length_a   1.000
_cell.length_b   1.000
_cell.length_c   1.000
_cell.angle_alpha   90.00
_cell.angle_beta   90.00
_cell.angle_gamma   90.00
#
_symmetry.space_group_name_H-M   'P 1'
#
loop_
_entity.id
_entity.type
_entity.pdbx_description
1 polymer ?
#
loop_
_entity_poly.entity_id
_entity_poly.type
_entity_poly.pdbx_seq_one_letter_code
_entity_poly.pdbx_strand_id
1 'polypeptide(L)'
;LKNKFHHIVRAVMIKDKKLLVAEYIGHHYFLPGGHVEVGESAENALIRELQEELGVNCSIKQFLGVIENQWQDKEVLHHEINHIFEIDSQELHIDFIPKSKESHLAFHWIDYNQDALHTYKIMPVPSVKELLERKLSDELLNCWISNF
;
A
#
# COMPACT_ATOMS: atom_id res chain seq x y z
N LEU A 1 28.10 -7.36 1.19
CA LEU A 1 26.69 -7.00 1.30
C LEU A 1 26.43 -5.69 0.55
N LYS A 2 25.51 -5.70 -0.40
CA LYS A 2 25.09 -4.50 -1.14
C LYS A 2 23.90 -3.86 -0.43
N ASN A 3 23.76 -2.55 -0.58
CA ASN A 3 22.66 -1.80 0.00
C ASN A 3 21.77 -1.25 -1.11
N LYS A 4 20.47 -1.31 -0.89
CA LYS A 4 19.49 -0.71 -1.80
C LYS A 4 18.44 0.05 -0.99
N PHE A 5 18.28 1.33 -1.30
CA PHE A 5 17.27 2.18 -0.66
C PHE A 5 16.07 2.34 -1.59
N HIS A 6 14.88 2.26 -1.00
CA HIS A 6 13.63 2.40 -1.73
C HIS A 6 12.77 3.49 -1.11
N HIS A 7 12.36 4.44 -1.93
CA HIS A 7 11.33 5.39 -1.57
C HIS A 7 10.03 4.94 -2.23
N ILE A 8 9.06 4.51 -1.41
CA ILE A 8 7.84 3.87 -1.87
C ILE A 8 6.63 4.65 -1.40
N VAL A 9 5.59 4.66 -2.23
CA VAL A 9 4.30 5.25 -1.90
C VAL A 9 3.21 4.18 -2.05
N ARG A 10 2.28 4.13 -1.08
CA ARG A 10 1.21 3.12 -1.03
C ARG A 10 -0.14 3.77 -0.83
N ALA A 11 -1.16 3.15 -1.40
CA ALA A 11 -2.53 3.62 -1.36
C ALA A 11 -3.40 2.80 -0.40
N VAL A 12 -4.17 3.52 0.42
CA VAL A 12 -5.29 2.95 1.18
C VAL A 12 -6.56 3.43 0.51
N MET A 13 -7.26 2.52 -0.16
CA MET A 13 -8.55 2.75 -0.79
C MET A 13 -9.62 1.97 -0.05
N ILE A 14 -10.54 2.68 0.58
CA ILE A 14 -11.63 2.07 1.35
C ILE A 14 -12.97 2.52 0.77
N LYS A 15 -13.82 1.55 0.41
CA LYS A 15 -15.20 1.77 -0.04
C LYS A 15 -16.11 0.76 0.63
N ASP A 16 -17.22 1.24 1.20
CA ASP A 16 -18.25 0.39 1.83
C ASP A 16 -17.64 -0.65 2.77
N LYS A 17 -16.72 -0.23 3.63
CA LYS A 17 -15.99 -1.07 4.60
C LYS A 17 -15.14 -2.17 3.96
N LYS A 18 -14.72 -1.97 2.71
CA LYS A 18 -13.80 -2.84 2.00
C LYS A 18 -12.52 -2.09 1.69
N LEU A 19 -11.40 -2.79 1.79
CA LEU A 19 -10.06 -2.29 1.49
C LEU A 19 -9.55 -2.96 0.21
N LEU A 20 -9.02 -2.15 -0.71
CA LEU A 20 -8.37 -2.69 -1.91
C LEU A 20 -6.95 -3.11 -1.56
N VAL A 21 -6.62 -4.36 -1.83
CA VAL A 21 -5.26 -4.90 -1.68
C VAL A 21 -4.77 -5.49 -2.99
N ALA A 22 -3.46 -5.47 -3.18
CA ALA A 22 -2.78 -6.16 -4.26
C ALA A 22 -2.25 -7.51 -3.75
N GLU A 23 -2.22 -8.49 -4.63
CA GLU A 23 -1.59 -9.78 -4.37
C GLU A 23 -0.49 -10.00 -5.40
N TYR A 24 0.73 -10.28 -4.93
CA TYR A 24 1.75 -10.91 -5.77
C TYR A 24 1.38 -12.39 -5.83
N ILE A 25 0.82 -12.82 -6.96
CA ILE A 25 0.11 -14.09 -7.07
C ILE A 25 0.96 -15.26 -6.56
N GLY A 26 0.45 -15.96 -5.55
CA GLY A 26 1.12 -17.09 -4.92
C GLY A 26 2.16 -16.73 -3.86
N HIS A 27 2.35 -15.45 -3.54
CA HIS A 27 3.36 -14.99 -2.58
C HIS A 27 2.76 -14.24 -1.39
N HIS A 28 2.34 -12.99 -1.57
CA HIS A 28 1.87 -12.17 -0.45
C HIS A 28 0.94 -11.04 -0.91
N TYR A 29 0.26 -10.43 0.05
CA TYR A 29 -0.58 -9.25 -0.14
C TYR A 29 0.19 -7.98 0.24
N PHE A 30 -0.14 -6.88 -0.41
CA PHE A 30 0.42 -5.57 -0.12
C PHE A 30 -0.55 -4.47 -0.57
N LEU A 31 -0.29 -3.23 -0.15
CA LEU A 31 -1.09 -2.09 -0.61
C LEU A 31 -0.63 -1.67 -2.02
N PRO A 32 -1.56 -1.29 -2.90
CA PRO A 32 -1.19 -0.79 -4.24
C PRO A 32 -0.26 0.41 -4.16
N GLY A 33 0.65 0.52 -5.11
CA GLY A 33 1.60 1.62 -5.19
C GLY A 33 2.90 1.22 -5.85
N GLY A 34 3.96 1.96 -5.59
CA GLY A 34 5.26 1.68 -6.19
C GLY A 34 6.32 2.70 -5.80
N HIS A 35 7.38 2.75 -6.58
CA HIS A 35 8.54 3.61 -6.32
C HIS A 35 8.26 5.05 -6.71
N VAL A 36 8.72 5.97 -5.88
CA VAL A 36 8.81 7.39 -6.20
C VAL A 36 10.09 7.62 -7.00
N GLU A 37 9.97 8.26 -8.15
CA GLU A 37 11.12 8.58 -8.99
C GLU A 37 11.74 9.91 -8.58
N VAL A 38 13.04 10.09 -8.85
CA VAL A 38 13.71 11.36 -8.61
C VAL A 38 13.02 12.46 -9.41
N GLY A 39 12.68 13.55 -8.75
CA GLY A 39 12.03 14.69 -9.39
C GLY A 39 10.51 14.67 -9.36
N GLU A 40 9.88 13.60 -8.86
CA GLU A 40 8.44 13.59 -8.67
C GLU A 40 8.07 13.61 -7.18
N SER A 41 6.90 14.17 -6.87
CA SER A 41 6.37 14.13 -5.51
C SER A 41 5.80 12.74 -5.19
N ALA A 42 5.73 12.41 -3.91
CA ALA A 42 5.11 11.15 -3.48
C ALA A 42 3.65 11.05 -3.93
N GLU A 43 2.89 12.14 -3.85
CA GLU A 43 1.50 12.15 -4.30
C GLU A 43 1.37 11.88 -5.81
N ASN A 44 2.17 12.57 -6.62
CA ASN A 44 2.16 12.36 -8.07
C ASN A 44 2.63 10.96 -8.44
N ALA A 45 3.61 10.43 -7.73
CA ALA A 45 4.08 9.06 -7.92
C ALA A 45 2.95 8.05 -7.67
N LEU A 46 2.16 8.24 -6.61
CA LEU A 46 1.05 7.34 -6.31
C LEU A 46 -0.03 7.40 -7.39
N ILE A 47 -0.41 8.59 -7.84
CA ILE A 47 -1.38 8.76 -8.92
C ILE A 47 -0.90 8.06 -10.19
N ARG A 48 0.38 8.23 -10.55
CA ARG A 48 1.00 7.57 -11.71
C ARG A 48 0.99 6.05 -11.57
N GLU A 49 1.42 5.53 -10.43
CA GLU A 49 1.48 4.08 -10.19
C GLU A 49 0.09 3.43 -10.29
N LEU A 50 -0.93 4.06 -9.73
CA LEU A 50 -2.30 3.52 -9.81
C LEU A 50 -2.85 3.58 -11.24
N GLN A 51 -2.47 4.60 -12.01
CA GLN A 51 -2.82 4.64 -13.44
C GLN A 51 -2.13 3.52 -14.21
N GLU A 52 -0.86 3.25 -13.91
CA GLU A 52 -0.09 2.18 -14.57
C GLU A 52 -0.61 0.78 -14.20
N GLU A 53 -0.91 0.55 -12.91
CA GLU A 53 -1.30 -0.77 -12.41
C GLU A 53 -2.79 -1.08 -12.66
N LEU A 54 -3.66 -0.11 -12.43
CA LEU A 54 -5.11 -0.30 -12.44
C LEU A 54 -5.81 0.40 -13.61
N GLY A 55 -5.13 1.37 -14.24
CA GLY A 55 -5.75 2.18 -15.28
C GLY A 55 -6.83 3.13 -14.79
N VAL A 56 -6.78 3.51 -13.51
CA VAL A 56 -7.78 4.39 -12.91
C VAL A 56 -7.21 5.74 -12.56
N ASN A 57 -8.04 6.77 -12.64
CA ASN A 57 -7.73 8.09 -12.11
C ASN A 57 -8.12 8.13 -10.63
N CYS A 58 -7.24 8.67 -9.81
CA CYS A 58 -7.50 8.80 -8.38
C CYS A 58 -7.07 10.16 -7.87
N SER A 59 -7.57 10.52 -6.71
CA SER A 59 -7.19 11.72 -5.98
C SER A 59 -6.70 11.35 -4.59
N ILE A 60 -5.76 12.16 -4.07
CA ILE A 60 -5.26 12.01 -2.71
C ILE A 60 -6.30 12.58 -1.75
N LYS A 61 -6.73 11.77 -0.79
CA LYS A 61 -7.68 12.18 0.23
C LYS A 61 -6.98 12.73 1.47
N GLN A 62 -6.01 11.99 2.00
CA GLN A 62 -5.20 12.44 3.13
C GLN A 62 -3.93 11.59 3.27
N PHE A 63 -2.92 12.17 3.92
CA PHE A 63 -1.74 11.45 4.33
C PHE A 63 -2.03 10.67 5.62
N LEU A 64 -1.65 9.38 5.67
CA LEU A 64 -1.92 8.52 6.82
C LEU A 64 -0.70 8.28 7.70
N GLY A 65 0.48 8.20 7.12
CA GLY A 65 1.68 7.96 7.90
C GLY A 65 2.87 7.45 7.09
N VAL A 66 3.96 7.22 7.80
CA VAL A 66 5.21 6.67 7.24
C VAL A 66 5.52 5.34 7.92
N ILE A 67 5.91 4.37 7.11
CA ILE A 67 6.42 3.08 7.58
C ILE A 67 7.83 2.91 7.04
N GLU A 68 8.79 2.69 7.93
CA GLU A 68 10.13 2.26 7.53
C GLU A 68 10.30 0.77 7.79
N ASN A 69 11.00 0.09 6.88
CA ASN A 69 11.17 -1.34 6.91
C ASN A 69 12.50 -1.73 6.29
N GLN A 70 13.02 -2.88 6.69
CA GLN A 70 14.20 -3.45 6.06
C GLN A 70 14.04 -4.96 5.88
N TRP A 71 14.69 -5.48 4.87
CA TRP A 71 14.81 -6.92 4.66
C TRP A 71 16.09 -7.22 3.90
N GLN A 72 16.49 -8.48 3.94
CA GLN A 72 17.66 -8.95 3.19
C GLN A 72 17.23 -10.00 2.18
N ASP A 73 17.68 -9.84 0.96
CA ASP A 73 17.54 -10.82 -0.11
C ASP A 73 18.91 -11.14 -0.66
N LYS A 74 19.34 -12.40 -0.48
CA LYS A 74 20.69 -12.85 -0.85
C LYS A 74 21.75 -11.95 -0.22
N GLU A 75 22.52 -11.23 -1.03
CA GLU A 75 23.59 -10.34 -0.57
C GLU A 75 23.19 -8.85 -0.58
N VAL A 76 21.88 -8.56 -0.70
CA VAL A 76 21.38 -7.20 -0.76
C VAL A 76 20.57 -6.89 0.50
N LEU A 77 20.99 -5.85 1.22
CA LEU A 77 20.20 -5.27 2.30
C LEU A 77 19.32 -4.18 1.71
N HIS A 78 18.01 -4.36 1.86
CA HIS A 78 17.01 -3.41 1.41
C HIS A 78 16.51 -2.58 2.58
N HIS A 79 16.44 -1.29 2.40
CA HIS A 79 15.86 -0.34 3.34
C HIS A 79 14.79 0.44 2.58
N GLU A 80 13.58 0.50 3.10
CA GLU A 80 12.50 1.23 2.44
C GLU A 80 11.80 2.19 3.38
N ILE A 81 11.37 3.31 2.80
CA ILE A 81 10.45 4.24 3.44
C ILE A 81 9.18 4.27 2.60
N ASN A 82 8.07 3.93 3.23
CA ASN A 82 6.74 3.92 2.62
C ASN A 82 5.94 5.12 3.12
N HIS A 83 5.54 6.00 2.20
CA HIS A 83 4.54 7.03 2.47
C HIS A 83 3.17 6.45 2.16
N ILE A 84 2.28 6.48 3.12
CA ILE A 84 0.93 5.88 3.00
C ILE A 84 -0.10 6.99 2.89
N PHE A 85 -0.88 6.97 1.81
CA PHE A 85 -1.96 7.93 1.58
C PHE A 85 -3.29 7.22 1.43
N GLU A 86 -4.33 7.81 1.98
CA GLU A 86 -5.70 7.43 1.62
C GLU A 86 -6.04 8.11 0.30
N ILE A 87 -6.59 7.34 -0.63
CA ILE A 87 -6.98 7.83 -1.94
C ILE A 87 -8.46 7.57 -2.20
N ASP A 88 -9.01 8.28 -3.17
CA ASP A 88 -10.34 8.03 -3.69
C ASP A 88 -10.32 7.95 -5.21
N SER A 89 -11.20 7.12 -5.76
CA SER A 89 -11.41 7.00 -7.19
C SER A 89 -12.88 6.69 -7.49
N GLN A 90 -13.49 7.48 -8.34
CA GLN A 90 -14.85 7.24 -8.79
C GLN A 90 -14.94 6.08 -9.80
N GLU A 91 -13.81 5.62 -10.30
CA GLU A 91 -13.72 4.53 -11.27
C GLU A 91 -13.63 3.15 -10.62
N LEU A 92 -13.48 3.07 -9.28
CA LEU A 92 -13.40 1.83 -8.54
C LEU A 92 -14.70 1.56 -7.78
N HIS A 93 -15.20 0.33 -7.87
CA HIS A 93 -16.40 -0.14 -7.19
C HIS A 93 -16.15 -1.50 -6.54
N ILE A 94 -16.79 -1.73 -5.39
CA ILE A 94 -16.65 -3.01 -4.66
C ILE A 94 -17.35 -4.17 -5.35
N ASP A 95 -18.27 -3.91 -6.28
CA ASP A 95 -19.02 -4.96 -6.98
C ASP A 95 -18.20 -5.70 -8.03
N PHE A 96 -17.01 -5.21 -8.36
CA PHE A 96 -16.11 -5.89 -9.27
C PHE A 96 -14.65 -5.69 -8.87
N ILE A 97 -13.85 -6.71 -9.15
CA ILE A 97 -12.42 -6.71 -8.87
C ILE A 97 -11.71 -6.01 -10.02
N PRO A 98 -10.91 -4.95 -9.73
CA PRO A 98 -10.11 -4.31 -10.77
C PRO A 98 -9.16 -5.31 -11.42
N LYS A 99 -9.08 -5.28 -12.74
CA LYS A 99 -8.16 -6.13 -13.47
C LYS A 99 -6.80 -5.48 -13.53
N SER A 100 -5.78 -6.18 -13.03
CA SER A 100 -4.40 -5.71 -13.11
C SER A 100 -3.93 -5.66 -14.57
N LYS A 101 -3.17 -4.61 -14.90
CA LYS A 101 -2.44 -4.51 -16.17
C LYS A 101 -1.13 -5.30 -16.15
N GLU A 102 -0.72 -5.80 -14.99
CA GLU A 102 0.48 -6.60 -14.81
C GLU A 102 0.11 -8.04 -14.48
N SER A 103 0.67 -9.02 -15.22
CA SER A 103 0.25 -10.42 -15.16
C SER A 103 0.56 -11.12 -13.83
N HIS A 104 1.53 -10.61 -13.07
CA HIS A 104 1.94 -11.19 -11.78
C HIS A 104 1.17 -10.65 -10.59
N LEU A 105 0.31 -9.65 -10.81
CA LEU A 105 -0.48 -9.00 -9.77
C LEU A 105 -1.97 -9.28 -9.95
N ALA A 106 -2.66 -9.44 -8.84
CA ALA A 106 -4.12 -9.45 -8.77
C ALA A 106 -4.58 -8.46 -7.70
N PHE A 107 -5.80 -7.96 -7.84
CA PHE A 107 -6.39 -7.06 -6.86
C PHE A 107 -7.60 -7.70 -6.22
N HIS A 108 -7.83 -7.39 -4.94
CA HIS A 108 -8.93 -7.92 -4.16
C HIS A 108 -9.53 -6.85 -3.28
N TRP A 109 -10.85 -6.90 -3.11
CA TRP A 109 -11.54 -6.17 -2.06
C TRP A 109 -11.67 -7.10 -0.86
N ILE A 110 -11.03 -6.74 0.25
CA ILE A 110 -11.15 -7.49 1.50
C ILE A 110 -11.95 -6.67 2.52
N ASP A 111 -12.53 -7.34 3.50
CA ASP A 111 -13.19 -6.61 4.58
C ASP A 111 -12.17 -5.75 5.33
N TYR A 112 -12.56 -4.52 5.66
CA TYR A 112 -11.73 -3.64 6.44
C TYR A 112 -12.16 -3.71 7.91
N ASN A 113 -11.65 -4.70 8.62
CA ASN A 113 -11.86 -4.94 10.05
C ASN A 113 -10.65 -5.68 10.63
N GLN A 114 -10.61 -5.82 11.96
CA GLN A 114 -9.48 -6.46 12.62
C GLN A 114 -9.27 -7.92 12.21
N ASP A 115 -10.35 -8.67 12.01
CA ASP A 115 -10.25 -10.08 11.61
C ASP A 115 -9.60 -10.25 10.24
N ALA A 116 -10.02 -9.45 9.26
CA ALA A 116 -9.45 -9.47 7.92
C ALA A 116 -7.99 -9.03 7.92
N LEU A 117 -7.65 -7.97 8.67
CA LEU A 117 -6.27 -7.49 8.78
C LEU A 117 -5.34 -8.53 9.43
N HIS A 118 -5.87 -9.32 10.35
CA HIS A 118 -5.11 -10.43 10.94
C HIS A 118 -4.92 -11.57 9.93
N THR A 119 -5.95 -11.90 9.15
CA THR A 119 -5.96 -13.02 8.22
C THR A 119 -5.06 -12.76 7.01
N TYR A 120 -5.15 -11.57 6.40
CA TYR A 120 -4.50 -11.30 5.11
C TYR A 120 -3.01 -10.93 5.20
N LYS A 121 -2.50 -10.56 6.36
CA LYS A 121 -1.06 -10.28 6.56
C LYS A 121 -0.45 -9.41 5.46
N ILE A 122 -0.95 -8.20 5.34
CA ILE A 122 -0.50 -7.24 4.32
C ILE A 122 0.94 -6.81 4.61
N MET A 123 1.84 -7.01 3.64
CA MET A 123 3.26 -6.68 3.80
C MET A 123 3.52 -5.16 3.68
N PRO A 124 4.51 -4.61 4.40
CA PRO A 124 5.33 -5.24 5.43
C PRO A 124 4.58 -5.46 6.74
N VAL A 125 4.73 -6.64 7.30
CA VAL A 125 4.13 -6.97 8.61
C VAL A 125 5.14 -6.69 9.74
N PRO A 126 4.71 -6.29 10.93
CA PRO A 126 3.32 -6.00 11.33
C PRO A 126 2.88 -4.56 11.10
N SER A 127 3.72 -3.72 10.50
CA SER A 127 3.54 -2.27 10.48
C SER A 127 2.33 -1.80 9.67
N VAL A 128 2.04 -2.41 8.52
CA VAL A 128 0.84 -2.05 7.74
C VAL A 128 -0.42 -2.37 8.51
N LYS A 129 -0.46 -3.54 9.15
CA LYS A 129 -1.58 -3.92 10.03
C LYS A 129 -1.77 -2.88 11.14
N GLU A 130 -0.70 -2.47 11.81
CA GLU A 130 -0.75 -1.48 12.88
C GLU A 130 -1.30 -0.14 12.39
N LEU A 131 -0.82 0.35 11.24
CA LEU A 131 -1.31 1.59 10.66
C LEU A 131 -2.81 1.51 10.36
N LEU A 132 -3.25 0.42 9.72
CA LEU A 132 -4.65 0.22 9.35
C LEU A 132 -5.56 0.05 10.58
N GLU A 133 -5.07 -0.59 11.64
CA GLU A 133 -5.79 -0.70 12.92
C GLU A 133 -5.91 0.68 13.60
N ARG A 134 -4.85 1.49 13.59
CA ARG A 134 -4.91 2.86 14.11
C ARG A 134 -5.92 3.71 13.33
N LYS A 135 -6.00 3.52 12.02
CA LYS A 135 -7.00 4.21 11.21
C LYS A 135 -8.43 3.77 11.58
N LEU A 136 -8.65 2.49 11.84
CA LEU A 136 -9.95 1.99 12.33
C LEU A 136 -10.36 2.64 13.65
N SER A 137 -9.38 2.91 14.53
CA SER A 137 -9.60 3.50 15.85
C SER A 137 -9.48 5.03 15.87
N ASP A 138 -9.30 5.66 14.70
CA ASP A 138 -9.07 7.10 14.55
C ASP A 138 -7.88 7.62 15.39
N GLU A 139 -6.77 6.89 15.36
CA GLU A 139 -5.54 7.14 16.15
C GLU A 139 -4.30 7.33 15.27
N LEU A 140 -4.44 8.09 14.17
CA LEU A 140 -3.33 8.28 13.22
C LEU A 140 -2.44 9.50 13.50
N LEU A 141 -2.68 10.26 14.56
CA LEU A 141 -1.89 11.45 14.84
C LEU A 141 -0.39 11.08 14.92
N ASN A 142 0.43 11.76 14.10
CA ASN A 142 1.87 11.54 14.02
C ASN A 142 2.25 10.07 13.76
N CYS A 143 1.53 9.40 12.86
CA CYS A 143 1.73 7.99 12.58
C CYS A 143 3.07 7.73 11.87
N TRP A 144 4.03 7.27 12.64
CA TRP A 144 5.30 6.77 12.16
C TRP A 144 5.55 5.40 12.79
N ILE A 145 5.82 4.40 11.96
CA ILE A 145 5.99 3.02 12.42
C ILE A 145 7.28 2.47 11.83
N SER A 146 8.06 1.81 12.67
CA SER A 146 9.33 1.20 12.26
C SER A 146 9.34 -0.29 12.52
N ASN A 147 9.84 -1.05 11.54
CA ASN A 147 10.13 -2.47 11.67
C ASN A 147 11.62 -2.75 11.96
N PHE A 148 12.36 -1.73 12.35
CA PHE A 148 13.77 -1.89 12.73
C PHE A 148 13.93 -2.41 14.15
#